data_ba0fb29c72c38d1cb5fd67ed7faf5df7
#
_entry.id   ba0fb29c72c38d1cb5fd67ed7faf5df7
#
_cell.length_a   1.000
_cell.length_b   1.000
_cell.length_c   1.000
_cell.angle_alpha   90.00
_cell.angle_beta   90.00
_cell.angle_gamma   90.00
#
_symmetry.space_group_name_H-M   'P 1'
#
loop_
_entity.id
_entity.type
_entity.pdbx_description
1 polymer ?
#
loop_
_entity_poly.entity_id
_entity_poly.type
_entity_poly.pdbx_seq_one_letter_code
_entity_poly.pdbx_strand_id
1 'polypeptide(L)'
;MIAAGPGHRKDMSDVIETVDVAVPVRTAYNQWTQFEEFPRFMEGVEEITQVSDSLTHWKIKIGGVRREFDAEITEQRPDERVAWHSIGGTDHAGVVTFHKLDPQTTRITLQLDTAPEGLVETIGDKAGLVKHRARKDLERFKHYIESRGVETDGYRGTIDN
;
A
#
# COMPACT_ATOMS: atom_id res chain seq x y z
N MET A 1 5.99 13.55 15.26
CA MET A 1 5.70 13.21 15.62
C MET A 1 5.15 12.93 15.99
N ILE A 2 5.11 13.02 16.16
CA ILE A 2 4.61 12.80 16.67
C ILE A 2 3.90 12.33 17.09
N ALA A 3 4.22 12.41 17.10
CA ALA A 3 3.52 12.04 17.65
C ALA A 3 2.61 11.55 17.70
N ALA A 4 2.72 11.76 17.25
CA ALA A 4 1.54 11.12 17.22
C ALA A 4 1.23 10.53 18.47
N GLY A 5 0.38 10.81 19.10
CA GLY A 5 0.13 10.23 20.34
C GLY A 5 0.62 8.79 20.36
N PRO A 6 1.59 8.52 21.16
CA PRO A 6 2.09 7.17 21.26
C PRO A 6 1.01 6.19 21.67
N GLY A 7 0.04 6.68 22.41
CA GLY A 7 -0.99 5.80 22.92
C GLY A 7 -1.85 5.18 21.86
N HIS A 8 -2.13 5.89 20.79
CA HIS A 8 -3.02 5.34 19.78
C HIS A 8 -2.36 4.22 19.00
N ARG A 9 -1.03 4.13 19.03
CA ARG A 9 -0.32 3.08 18.33
C ARG A 9 -0.61 1.70 18.89
N LYS A 10 -1.04 1.64 20.13
CA LYS A 10 -1.32 0.35 20.75
C LYS A 10 -2.50 -0.35 20.11
N ASP A 11 -3.41 0.40 19.53
CA ASP A 11 -4.62 -0.16 18.95
C ASP A 11 -4.47 -0.50 17.49
N MET A 12 -3.32 -0.19 16.92
CA MET A 12 -3.07 -0.36 15.50
C MET A 12 -1.94 -1.33 15.29
N SER A 13 -2.02 -2.04 14.18
CA SER A 13 -0.94 -2.93 13.77
C SER A 13 -0.04 -2.18 12.80
N ASP A 14 1.17 -1.88 13.24
CA ASP A 14 2.16 -1.27 12.37
C ASP A 14 2.95 -2.39 11.71
N VAL A 15 2.76 -2.53 10.42
CA VAL A 15 3.48 -3.53 9.63
C VAL A 15 4.39 -2.80 8.67
N ILE A 16 5.67 -3.13 8.70
CA ILE A 16 6.67 -2.52 7.83
C ILE A 16 7.39 -3.62 7.08
N GLU A 17 7.33 -3.58 5.76
CA GLU A 17 8.01 -4.54 4.90
C GLU A 17 8.75 -3.80 3.81
N THR A 18 9.87 -4.37 3.40
CA THR A 18 10.74 -3.71 2.43
C THR A 18 11.14 -4.73 1.36
N VAL A 19 11.24 -4.26 0.12
CA VAL A 19 11.72 -5.09 -0.99
C VAL A 19 12.57 -4.22 -1.92
N ASP A 20 13.61 -4.82 -2.48
CA ASP A 20 14.42 -4.17 -3.51
C ASP A 20 14.01 -4.70 -4.87
N VAL A 21 13.75 -3.81 -5.81
CA VAL A 21 13.31 -4.17 -7.15
C VAL A 21 14.33 -3.66 -8.16
N ALA A 22 14.58 -4.48 -9.19
CA ALA A 22 15.59 -4.17 -10.20
C ALA A 22 14.98 -3.35 -11.34
N VAL A 23 14.42 -2.20 -10.98
CA VAL A 23 13.92 -1.22 -11.95
C VAL A 23 14.20 0.19 -11.40
N PRO A 24 14.26 1.20 -12.30
CA PRO A 24 14.47 2.58 -11.86
C PRO A 24 13.35 3.06 -10.93
N VAL A 25 13.68 4.02 -10.07
CA VAL A 25 12.70 4.55 -9.12
C VAL A 25 11.46 5.10 -9.83
N ARG A 26 11.65 5.70 -10.99
CA ARG A 26 10.53 6.22 -11.76
C ARG A 26 9.56 5.11 -12.16
N THR A 27 10.08 3.99 -12.61
CA THR A 27 9.27 2.85 -13.02
C THR A 27 8.50 2.29 -11.83
N ALA A 28 9.18 2.09 -10.71
CA ALA A 28 8.53 1.55 -9.51
C ALA A 28 7.44 2.50 -9.02
N TYR A 29 7.76 3.78 -8.94
CA TYR A 29 6.80 4.77 -8.45
C TYR A 29 5.58 4.86 -9.38
N ASN A 30 5.84 4.99 -10.69
CA ASN A 30 4.73 5.13 -11.64
C ASN A 30 3.78 3.94 -11.57
N GLN A 31 4.32 2.72 -11.49
CA GLN A 31 3.45 1.55 -11.38
C GLN A 31 2.62 1.59 -10.10
N TRP A 32 3.20 2.07 -9.00
CA TRP A 32 2.45 2.13 -7.75
C TRP A 32 1.32 3.14 -7.79
N THR A 33 1.35 4.10 -8.69
CA THR A 33 0.24 5.06 -8.84
C THR A 33 -0.95 4.45 -9.56
N GLN A 34 -0.79 3.28 -10.14
CA GLN A 34 -1.85 2.62 -10.90
C GLN A 34 -2.60 1.69 -9.96
N PHE A 35 -3.42 2.26 -9.09
CA PHE A 35 -4.13 1.52 -8.05
C PHE A 35 -5.04 0.44 -8.63
N GLU A 36 -5.62 0.67 -9.81
CA GLU A 36 -6.52 -0.30 -10.41
C GLU A 36 -5.80 -1.56 -10.87
N GLU A 37 -4.46 -1.54 -10.90
CA GLU A 37 -3.67 -2.72 -11.21
C GLU A 37 -3.30 -3.53 -9.99
N PHE A 38 -3.58 -3.03 -8.79
CA PHE A 38 -3.19 -3.70 -7.55
C PHE A 38 -3.66 -5.15 -7.44
N PRO A 39 -4.85 -5.53 -7.94
CA PRO A 39 -5.25 -6.94 -7.86
C PRO A 39 -4.27 -7.90 -8.53
N ARG A 40 -3.44 -7.39 -9.44
CA ARG A 40 -2.49 -8.25 -10.14
C ARG A 40 -1.36 -8.73 -9.24
N PHE A 41 -1.10 -8.04 -8.14
CA PHE A 41 -0.02 -8.45 -7.24
C PHE A 41 -0.41 -8.41 -5.77
N MET A 42 -1.57 -7.87 -5.43
CA MET A 42 -2.05 -7.87 -4.05
C MET A 42 -3.22 -8.83 -3.94
N GLU A 43 -2.95 -9.99 -3.34
CA GLU A 43 -3.94 -11.07 -3.30
C GLU A 43 -5.21 -10.69 -2.55
N GLY A 44 -5.08 -9.89 -1.51
CA GLY A 44 -6.22 -9.48 -0.71
C GLY A 44 -7.07 -8.39 -1.34
N VAL A 45 -6.61 -7.80 -2.43
CA VAL A 45 -7.33 -6.71 -3.09
C VAL A 45 -8.06 -7.30 -4.29
N GLU A 46 -9.39 -7.24 -4.25
CA GLU A 46 -10.19 -7.75 -5.36
C GLU A 46 -10.36 -6.70 -6.45
N GLU A 47 -10.54 -5.45 -6.06
CA GLU A 47 -10.76 -4.39 -7.03
C GLU A 47 -10.48 -3.03 -6.38
N ILE A 48 -9.89 -2.13 -7.14
CA ILE A 48 -9.79 -0.73 -6.74
C ILE A 48 -10.28 0.10 -7.91
N THR A 49 -11.14 1.06 -7.63
CA THR A 49 -11.61 2.02 -8.63
C THR A 49 -11.08 3.38 -8.25
N GLN A 50 -10.41 4.04 -9.19
CA GLN A 50 -9.93 5.41 -8.96
C GLN A 50 -11.06 6.36 -9.30
N VAL A 51 -11.64 6.97 -8.27
CA VAL A 51 -12.80 7.83 -8.43
C VAL A 51 -12.39 9.23 -8.86
N SER A 52 -11.29 9.71 -8.31
CA SER A 52 -10.71 11.00 -8.65
C SER A 52 -9.22 10.93 -8.42
N ASP A 53 -8.51 12.05 -8.60
CA ASP A 53 -7.07 12.07 -8.40
C ASP A 53 -6.68 11.67 -6.98
N SER A 54 -7.55 11.89 -6.00
CA SER A 54 -7.22 11.62 -4.61
C SER A 54 -8.16 10.61 -3.94
N LEU A 55 -9.20 10.14 -4.62
CA LEU A 55 -10.17 9.23 -4.00
C LEU A 55 -10.20 7.90 -4.70
N THR A 56 -10.11 6.84 -3.94
CA THR A 56 -10.17 5.47 -4.45
C THR A 56 -11.22 4.69 -3.68
N HIS A 57 -11.82 3.71 -4.35
CA HIS A 57 -12.79 2.80 -3.74
C HIS A 57 -12.21 1.39 -3.80
N TRP A 58 -12.14 0.73 -2.64
CA TRP A 58 -11.45 -0.54 -2.49
C TRP A 58 -12.43 -1.66 -2.13
N LYS A 59 -12.23 -2.81 -2.76
CA LYS A 59 -12.88 -4.06 -2.38
C LYS A 59 -11.78 -5.03 -2.01
N ILE A 60 -11.75 -5.45 -0.75
CA ILE A 60 -10.72 -6.36 -0.27
C ILE A 60 -11.35 -7.61 0.30
N LYS A 61 -10.57 -8.68 0.34
CA LYS A 61 -10.97 -9.94 0.97
C LYS A 61 -9.75 -10.54 1.65
N ILE A 62 -9.79 -10.58 2.97
CA ILE A 62 -8.68 -11.11 3.75
C ILE A 62 -9.24 -12.08 4.77
N GLY A 63 -8.70 -13.30 4.78
CA GLY A 63 -9.15 -14.32 5.72
C GLY A 63 -10.61 -14.70 5.53
N GLY A 64 -11.10 -14.60 4.31
CA GLY A 64 -12.49 -14.93 4.02
C GLY A 64 -13.48 -13.80 4.30
N VAL A 65 -13.01 -12.68 4.80
CA VAL A 65 -13.87 -11.55 5.15
C VAL A 65 -13.72 -10.46 4.09
N ARG A 66 -14.86 -10.05 3.52
CA ARG A 66 -14.89 -9.00 2.51
C ARG A 66 -15.20 -7.65 3.13
N ARG A 67 -14.52 -6.63 2.65
CA ARG A 67 -14.74 -5.26 3.07
C ARG A 67 -14.70 -4.34 1.87
N GLU A 68 -15.51 -3.29 1.91
CA GLU A 68 -15.47 -2.21 0.94
C GLU A 68 -15.28 -0.92 1.70
N PHE A 69 -14.45 -0.06 1.17
CA PHE A 69 -14.23 1.24 1.79
C PHE A 69 -13.64 2.20 0.77
N ASP A 70 -13.78 3.49 1.06
CA ASP A 70 -13.12 4.52 0.30
C ASP A 70 -11.82 4.89 0.99
N ALA A 71 -10.80 5.20 0.20
CA ALA A 71 -9.53 5.65 0.73
C ALA A 71 -9.10 6.90 0.01
N GLU A 72 -8.64 7.86 0.78
CA GLU A 72 -8.13 9.11 0.24
C GLU A 72 -6.62 9.05 0.16
N ILE A 73 -6.08 9.49 -0.98
CA ILE A 73 -4.65 9.65 -1.12
C ILE A 73 -4.30 10.97 -0.47
N THR A 74 -3.58 10.93 0.65
CA THR A 74 -3.30 12.12 1.43
C THR A 74 -1.98 12.76 1.04
N GLU A 75 -1.08 11.98 0.43
CA GLU A 75 0.19 12.51 0.01
C GLU A 75 0.67 11.74 -1.20
N GLN A 76 1.15 12.46 -2.20
CA GLN A 76 1.72 11.83 -3.39
C GLN A 76 2.86 12.71 -3.88
N ARG A 77 4.07 12.18 -3.85
CA ARG A 77 5.27 12.89 -4.28
C ARG A 77 6.03 12.00 -5.24
N PRO A 78 6.14 12.40 -6.50
CA PRO A 78 6.79 11.55 -7.51
C PRO A 78 8.16 11.05 -7.07
N ASP A 79 8.36 9.77 -7.24
CA ASP A 79 9.60 9.05 -6.94
C ASP A 79 9.95 9.01 -5.45
N GLU A 80 9.06 9.47 -4.57
CA GLU A 80 9.33 9.52 -3.14
C GLU A 80 8.32 8.73 -2.32
N ARG A 81 7.02 9.07 -2.41
CA ARG A 81 6.07 8.40 -1.53
C ARG A 81 4.63 8.60 -1.97
N VAL A 82 3.81 7.64 -1.55
CA VAL A 82 2.37 7.69 -1.68
C VAL A 82 1.77 7.29 -0.35
N ALA A 83 0.87 8.09 0.18
CA ALA A 83 0.20 7.80 1.45
C ALA A 83 -1.31 7.86 1.23
N TRP A 84 -2.03 6.98 1.93
CA TRP A 84 -3.49 6.95 1.84
C TRP A 84 -4.08 6.53 3.18
N HIS A 85 -5.37 6.87 3.40
CA HIS A 85 -6.09 6.35 4.54
C HIS A 85 -7.56 6.20 4.20
N SER A 86 -8.20 5.27 4.88
CA SER A 86 -9.63 5.01 4.68
C SER A 86 -10.48 6.15 5.23
N ILE A 87 -11.65 6.31 4.64
CA ILE A 87 -12.63 7.31 5.06
C ILE A 87 -13.83 6.57 5.63
N GLY A 88 -14.05 6.74 6.94
CA GLY A 88 -15.15 6.06 7.62
C GLY A 88 -14.97 4.56 7.63
N GLY A 89 -15.80 3.85 8.36
CA GLY A 89 -15.83 2.40 8.35
C GLY A 89 -14.54 1.74 8.80
N THR A 90 -13.89 1.04 7.89
CA THR A 90 -12.68 0.28 8.18
C THR A 90 -11.49 1.22 8.38
N ASP A 91 -10.80 1.08 9.51
CA ASP A 91 -9.57 1.86 9.74
C ASP A 91 -8.42 1.20 9.02
N HIS A 92 -7.86 1.91 8.07
CA HIS A 92 -6.76 1.41 7.26
C HIS A 92 -5.98 2.60 6.73
N ALA A 93 -4.68 2.55 6.88
CA ALA A 93 -3.81 3.58 6.33
C ALA A 93 -2.54 2.92 5.84
N GLY A 94 -1.93 3.51 4.84
CA GLY A 94 -0.69 2.99 4.31
C GLY A 94 0.19 4.10 3.78
N VAL A 95 1.48 3.82 3.77
CA VAL A 95 2.49 4.68 3.18
C VAL A 95 3.46 3.78 2.45
N VAL A 96 3.75 4.11 1.21
CA VAL A 96 4.83 3.45 0.50
C VAL A 96 5.87 4.50 0.15
N THR A 97 7.13 4.19 0.45
CA THR A 97 8.24 5.09 0.16
C THR A 97 9.19 4.42 -0.80
N PHE A 98 9.85 5.23 -1.59
CA PHE A 98 10.74 4.78 -2.65
C PHE A 98 12.12 5.37 -2.44
N HIS A 99 13.14 4.51 -2.43
CA HIS A 99 14.52 4.93 -2.29
C HIS A 99 15.31 4.45 -3.49
N LYS A 100 15.86 5.39 -4.23
CA LYS A 100 16.73 5.04 -5.34
C LYS A 100 18.05 4.54 -4.76
N LEU A 101 18.37 3.27 -5.01
CA LEU A 101 19.65 2.71 -4.60
C LEU A 101 20.73 2.95 -5.65
N ASP A 102 20.33 2.82 -6.92
CA ASP A 102 21.18 3.15 -8.06
C ASP A 102 20.24 3.36 -9.25
N PRO A 103 20.75 3.71 -10.44
CA PRO A 103 19.86 4.03 -11.57
C PRO A 103 18.92 2.91 -11.97
N GLN A 104 19.21 1.67 -11.59
CA GLN A 104 18.41 0.52 -11.99
C GLN A 104 17.84 -0.26 -10.83
N THR A 105 17.94 0.26 -9.61
CA THR A 105 17.47 -0.47 -8.43
C THR A 105 16.78 0.48 -7.45
N THR A 106 15.64 0.05 -6.95
CA THR A 106 14.83 0.86 -6.04
C THR A 106 14.46 0.03 -4.82
N ARG A 107 14.56 0.64 -3.65
CA ARG A 107 14.06 0.04 -2.42
C ARG A 107 12.69 0.60 -2.11
N ILE A 108 11.73 -0.30 -1.94
CA ILE A 108 10.35 0.06 -1.65
C ILE A 108 10.03 -0.39 -0.24
N THR A 109 9.53 0.54 0.57
CA THR A 109 9.11 0.24 1.93
C THR A 109 7.62 0.52 2.04
N LEU A 110 6.87 -0.51 2.45
CA LEU A 110 5.43 -0.42 2.66
C LEU A 110 5.17 -0.45 4.16
N GLN A 111 4.46 0.56 4.65
CA GLN A 111 4.05 0.62 6.04
C GLN A 111 2.55 0.63 6.09
N LEU A 112 1.98 -0.32 6.80
CA LEU A 112 0.53 -0.43 6.96
C LEU A 112 0.17 -0.22 8.41
N ASP A 113 -0.91 0.52 8.60
CA ASP A 113 -1.43 0.84 9.92
C ASP A 113 -2.90 0.50 9.86
N THR A 114 -3.28 -0.61 10.45
CA THR A 114 -4.61 -1.16 10.29
C THR A 114 -5.19 -1.51 11.65
N ALA A 115 -6.37 -0.97 11.94
CA ALA A 115 -7.08 -1.36 13.14
C ALA A 115 -7.59 -2.78 12.98
N PRO A 116 -7.44 -3.61 13.99
CA PRO A 116 -7.74 -5.02 13.88
C PRO A 116 -9.21 -5.39 13.94
N GLU A 117 -10.10 -4.44 14.09
CA GLU A 117 -11.49 -4.72 14.37
C GLU A 117 -12.17 -5.55 13.31
N GLY A 118 -12.84 -6.60 13.74
CA GLY A 118 -13.69 -7.39 12.88
C GLY A 118 -12.97 -8.15 11.81
N LEU A 119 -11.95 -7.60 11.27
CA LEU A 119 -11.26 -8.19 10.14
C LEU A 119 -10.27 -9.25 10.57
N VAL A 120 -9.50 -8.96 11.60
CA VAL A 120 -8.42 -9.85 12.01
C VAL A 120 -8.57 -10.40 13.41
N GLU A 121 -9.39 -9.78 14.24
CA GLU A 121 -9.49 -10.29 15.60
C GLU A 121 -10.07 -11.69 15.66
N THR A 122 -10.83 -12.07 14.66
CA THR A 122 -11.35 -13.42 14.60
C THR A 122 -10.30 -14.45 14.23
N ILE A 123 -9.15 -14.00 13.81
CA ILE A 123 -8.06 -14.87 13.36
C ILE A 123 -7.03 -15.08 14.47
N GLY A 124 -6.98 -14.17 15.42
CA GLY A 124 -6.09 -14.29 16.55
C GLY A 124 -4.80 -13.54 16.39
N ASP A 125 -3.97 -13.94 15.44
CA ASP A 125 -2.68 -13.29 15.24
C ASP A 125 -2.80 -12.25 14.12
N LYS A 126 -3.25 -11.06 14.50
CA LYS A 126 -3.52 -10.01 13.54
C LYS A 126 -2.27 -9.47 12.88
N ALA A 127 -1.27 -9.16 13.69
CA ALA A 127 -0.04 -8.57 13.17
C ALA A 127 0.66 -9.54 12.24
N GLY A 128 0.67 -10.83 12.62
CA GLY A 128 1.32 -11.84 11.80
C GLY A 128 0.65 -12.02 10.45
N LEU A 129 -0.68 -12.01 10.45
CA LEU A 129 -1.42 -12.16 9.21
C LEU A 129 -1.17 -10.99 8.27
N VAL A 130 -1.28 -9.77 8.76
CA VAL A 130 -1.09 -8.59 7.93
C VAL A 130 0.35 -8.49 7.44
N LYS A 131 1.31 -8.79 8.33
CA LYS A 131 2.72 -8.75 7.96
C LYS A 131 3.03 -9.77 6.87
N HIS A 132 2.50 -10.98 7.00
CA HIS A 132 2.72 -12.03 6.00
C HIS A 132 2.13 -11.60 4.65
N ARG A 133 0.95 -11.04 4.67
CA ARG A 133 0.29 -10.58 3.46
C ARG A 133 1.09 -9.46 2.79
N ALA A 134 1.54 -8.51 3.58
CA ALA A 134 2.30 -7.39 3.05
C ALA A 134 3.60 -7.86 2.40
N ARG A 135 4.30 -8.80 3.04
CA ARG A 135 5.53 -9.35 2.48
C ARG A 135 5.26 -10.04 1.16
N LYS A 136 4.21 -10.87 1.10
CA LYS A 136 3.88 -11.59 -0.11
C LYS A 136 3.47 -10.64 -1.24
N ASP A 137 2.73 -9.60 -0.89
CA ASP A 137 2.29 -8.64 -1.88
C ASP A 137 3.48 -7.89 -2.47
N LEU A 138 4.46 -7.51 -1.64
CA LEU A 138 5.65 -6.85 -2.15
C LEU A 138 6.49 -7.78 -3.00
N GLU A 139 6.58 -9.06 -2.64
CA GLU A 139 7.30 -10.03 -3.47
C GLU A 139 6.62 -10.19 -4.81
N ARG A 140 5.29 -10.21 -4.83
CA ARG A 140 4.55 -10.30 -6.08
C ARG A 140 4.71 -9.03 -6.90
N PHE A 141 4.72 -7.87 -6.26
CA PHE A 141 4.98 -6.62 -6.96
C PHE A 141 6.36 -6.64 -7.60
N LYS A 142 7.36 -7.08 -6.85
CA LYS A 142 8.72 -7.21 -7.39
C LYS A 142 8.73 -8.08 -8.64
N HIS A 143 8.13 -9.24 -8.54
CA HIS A 143 8.07 -10.16 -9.69
C HIS A 143 7.33 -9.52 -10.86
N TYR A 144 6.22 -8.86 -10.57
CA TYR A 144 5.38 -8.23 -11.58
C TYR A 144 6.16 -7.16 -12.35
N ILE A 145 6.78 -6.23 -11.61
CA ILE A 145 7.43 -5.10 -12.27
C ILE A 145 8.74 -5.50 -12.94
N GLU A 146 9.47 -6.45 -12.37
CA GLU A 146 10.72 -6.92 -12.98
C GLU A 146 10.45 -7.73 -14.22
N SER A 147 9.36 -8.50 -14.24
CA SER A 147 8.99 -9.27 -15.42
C SER A 147 8.56 -8.39 -16.56
N ARG A 148 7.88 -7.30 -16.26
CA ARG A 148 7.45 -6.37 -17.29
C ARG A 148 8.59 -5.46 -17.75
N GLY A 149 9.43 -5.03 -16.82
CA GLY A 149 10.50 -4.10 -17.12
C GLY A 149 10.04 -2.66 -17.27
N VAL A 150 8.75 -2.43 -17.45
CA VAL A 150 8.17 -1.09 -17.59
C VAL A 150 6.84 -1.03 -16.85
N GLU A 151 6.46 0.15 -16.45
CA GLU A 151 5.17 0.38 -15.80
C GLU A 151 4.03 0.35 -16.82
N THR A 152 2.81 0.08 -16.35
CA THR A 152 1.64 0.11 -17.23
C THR A 152 1.24 1.52 -17.58
N ASP A 153 1.45 2.46 -16.66
CA ASP A 153 1.18 3.87 -16.85
C ASP A 153 1.77 4.59 -15.64
N GLY A 154 1.47 5.85 -15.46
CA GLY A 154 1.97 6.57 -14.31
C GLY A 154 1.21 7.86 -14.11
N TYR A 155 1.12 8.28 -12.86
CA TYR A 155 0.56 9.57 -12.50
C TYR A 155 1.62 10.31 -11.70
N ARG A 156 2.00 11.50 -12.15
CA ARG A 156 3.09 12.23 -11.54
C ARG A 156 2.66 13.55 -10.93
N GLY A 157 1.37 13.69 -10.67
CA GLY A 157 0.86 14.84 -9.95
C GLY A 157 1.28 14.80 -8.49
N THR A 158 1.21 15.93 -7.83
CA THR A 158 1.59 16.07 -6.44
C THR A 158 0.35 16.29 -5.59
N ILE A 159 0.25 15.53 -4.51
CA ILE A 159 -0.76 15.73 -3.48
C ILE A 159 0.00 15.90 -2.19
N ASP A 160 -0.23 17.03 -1.51
CA ASP A 160 0.54 17.36 -0.33
C ASP A 160 -0.39 17.98 0.71
N ASN A 161 -0.52 17.31 1.84
CA ASN A 161 -1.36 17.80 2.93
C ASN A 161 -0.54 18.34 4.06
#